data_b67425347e2718980bedcebf55a5f0b1
#
_entry.id   b67425347e2718980bedcebf55a5f0b1
#
_cell.length_a   1.000
_cell.length_b   1.000
_cell.length_c   1.000
_cell.angle_alpha   90.00
_cell.angle_beta   90.00
_cell.angle_gamma   90.00
#
_symmetry.space_group_name_H-M   'P 1'
#
loop_
_entity.id
_entity.type
_entity.pdbx_description
1 polymer ?
#
loop_
_entity_poly.entity_id
_entity_poly.type
_entity_poly.pdbx_seq_one_letter_code
_entity_poly.pdbx_strand_id
1 'polypeptide(L)'
;MAKNAPKTTANTENNVYNQHKTTTCRITDEDEKNENTEPEKLLYVQQAQEFYHEPIENENSVFALIASGDINQLLEAKLKYDADIESGKGQLSDDPLRNQIYHLVVCAAVVARTCIAAGMSEETAYTLSDIYIR
;
A
#
# COMPACT_ATOMS: atom_id res chain seq x y z
N MET A 1 3.16 -0.05 -68.57
CA MET A 1 2.76 -1.29 -67.92
C MET A 1 2.70 -1.07 -66.42
N ALA A 2 1.51 -0.89 -65.90
CA ALA A 2 1.24 -0.67 -64.49
C ALA A 2 1.14 -2.01 -63.76
N LYS A 3 1.80 -2.16 -62.62
CA LYS A 3 1.59 -3.28 -61.70
C LYS A 3 1.02 -2.73 -60.36
N ASN A 4 -0.21 -3.14 -60.09
CA ASN A 4 -0.96 -2.89 -58.87
C ASN A 4 -0.25 -3.54 -57.69
N ALA A 5 -0.11 -2.78 -56.59
CA ALA A 5 0.18 -3.29 -55.27
C ALA A 5 -1.14 -3.49 -54.50
N PRO A 6 -1.27 -4.57 -53.70
CA PRO A 6 -2.49 -4.81 -52.93
C PRO A 6 -2.52 -3.95 -51.64
N LYS A 7 -3.70 -3.42 -51.34
CA LYS A 7 -4.03 -2.71 -50.08
C LYS A 7 -4.05 -3.71 -48.94
N THR A 8 -3.22 -3.45 -47.92
CA THR A 8 -3.22 -4.14 -46.64
C THR A 8 -4.37 -3.61 -45.80
N THR A 9 -5.31 -4.46 -45.46
CA THR A 9 -6.32 -4.25 -44.44
C THR A 9 -5.66 -4.36 -43.06
N ALA A 10 -5.43 -3.23 -42.41
CA ALA A 10 -5.15 -3.19 -40.99
C ALA A 10 -6.28 -2.40 -40.34
N ASN A 11 -7.00 -3.03 -39.43
CA ASN A 11 -7.69 -2.43 -38.28
C ASN A 11 -8.98 -3.17 -37.95
N THR A 12 -8.89 -4.16 -37.10
CA THR A 12 -10.06 -4.63 -36.38
C THR A 12 -9.66 -5.31 -35.05
N GLU A 13 -8.71 -4.79 -34.31
CA GLU A 13 -8.36 -5.38 -33.01
C GLU A 13 -8.11 -4.40 -31.88
N ASN A 14 -8.56 -3.15 -31.95
CA ASN A 14 -8.35 -2.20 -30.87
C ASN A 14 -9.63 -1.53 -30.35
N ASN A 15 -10.71 -2.30 -30.16
CA ASN A 15 -11.94 -1.70 -29.62
C ASN A 15 -12.67 -2.55 -28.56
N VAL A 16 -11.93 -3.22 -27.68
CA VAL A 16 -12.54 -3.96 -26.56
C VAL A 16 -12.15 -3.41 -25.19
N TYR A 17 -11.25 -2.43 -25.09
CA TYR A 17 -10.73 -1.97 -23.79
C TYR A 17 -11.33 -0.68 -23.23
N ASN A 18 -12.36 -0.09 -23.86
CA ASN A 18 -12.92 1.19 -23.42
C ASN A 18 -14.44 1.14 -23.16
N GLN A 19 -14.93 0.10 -22.48
CA GLN A 19 -16.24 0.11 -21.86
C GLN A 19 -16.15 -0.10 -20.34
N HIS A 20 -15.31 0.67 -19.66
CA HIS A 20 -15.58 0.95 -18.25
C HIS A 20 -16.62 2.08 -18.20
N LYS A 21 -17.85 1.67 -17.98
CA LYS A 21 -18.94 2.56 -17.59
C LYS A 21 -18.46 3.45 -16.47
N THR A 22 -18.36 4.72 -16.74
CA THR A 22 -18.32 5.77 -15.74
C THR A 22 -19.64 5.67 -14.98
N THR A 23 -19.65 4.93 -13.88
CA THR A 23 -20.72 5.03 -12.89
C THR A 23 -20.53 6.38 -12.24
N THR A 24 -21.16 7.40 -12.81
CA THR A 24 -21.33 8.68 -12.15
C THR A 24 -22.21 8.38 -10.92
N CYS A 25 -21.63 8.30 -9.74
CA CYS A 25 -22.36 8.40 -8.49
C CYS A 25 -23.13 9.72 -8.56
N ARG A 26 -24.44 9.63 -8.76
CA ARG A 26 -25.33 10.76 -8.49
C ARG A 26 -25.34 10.92 -6.99
N ILE A 27 -24.64 11.93 -6.52
CA ILE A 27 -24.85 12.49 -5.18
C ILE A 27 -26.27 13.01 -5.23
N THR A 28 -27.18 12.40 -4.47
CA THR A 28 -28.54 12.89 -4.32
C THR A 28 -28.51 14.02 -3.29
N ASP A 29 -29.42 15.00 -3.45
CA ASP A 29 -29.51 16.19 -2.57
C ASP A 29 -29.77 15.86 -1.09
N GLU A 30 -29.94 14.59 -0.73
CA GLU A 30 -30.06 14.10 0.65
C GLU A 30 -28.72 13.90 1.34
N ASP A 31 -27.60 13.81 0.59
CA ASP A 31 -26.24 13.62 1.14
C ASP A 31 -25.63 14.96 1.59
N GLU A 32 -26.18 16.11 1.19
CA GLU A 32 -25.70 17.44 1.59
C GLU A 32 -25.99 17.83 3.06
N LYS A 33 -26.77 17.03 3.80
CA LYS A 33 -27.17 17.35 5.19
C LYS A 33 -26.35 16.63 6.25
N ASN A 34 -25.41 15.79 5.91
CA ASN A 34 -24.56 15.13 6.89
C ASN A 34 -23.19 15.85 6.96
N GLU A 35 -23.20 17.04 7.58
CA GLU A 35 -21.99 17.78 7.91
C GLU A 35 -21.08 16.89 8.75
N ASN A 36 -19.95 16.51 8.18
CA ASN A 36 -18.87 15.71 8.75
C ASN A 36 -19.15 14.19 8.79
N THR A 37 -18.80 13.50 7.74
CA THR A 37 -18.66 12.03 7.77
C THR A 37 -17.62 11.63 8.82
N GLU A 38 -17.78 10.46 9.45
CA GLU A 38 -16.83 9.96 10.45
C GLU A 38 -15.35 10.02 9.99
N PRO A 39 -15.01 9.70 8.72
CA PRO A 39 -13.64 9.89 8.21
C PRO A 39 -13.15 11.34 8.20
N GLU A 40 -14.02 12.32 7.89
CA GLU A 40 -13.65 13.73 7.87
C GLU A 40 -13.41 14.28 9.28
N LYS A 41 -14.22 13.86 10.25
CA LYS A 41 -14.01 14.17 11.68
C LYS A 41 -12.70 13.61 12.18
N LEU A 42 -12.39 12.35 11.82
CA LEU A 42 -11.15 11.69 12.21
C LEU A 42 -9.94 12.42 11.62
N LEU A 43 -10.00 12.79 10.34
CA LEU A 43 -8.96 13.55 9.67
C LEU A 43 -8.74 14.92 10.34
N TYR A 44 -9.82 15.62 10.67
CA TYR A 44 -9.74 16.90 11.37
C TYR A 44 -9.10 16.77 12.75
N VAL A 45 -9.48 15.74 13.52
CA VAL A 45 -8.91 15.47 14.85
C VAL A 45 -7.42 15.14 14.74
N GLN A 46 -7.02 14.33 13.79
CA GLN A 46 -5.61 14.00 13.54
C GLN A 46 -4.79 15.25 13.19
N GLN A 47 -5.31 16.12 12.32
CA GLN A 47 -4.67 17.38 11.97
C GLN A 47 -4.58 18.36 13.15
N ALA A 48 -5.64 18.44 13.96
CA ALA A 48 -5.69 19.32 15.13
C ALA A 48 -4.75 18.85 16.27
N GLN A 49 -4.46 17.56 16.34
CA GLN A 49 -3.54 16.98 17.32
C GLN A 49 -2.06 17.00 16.87
N GLU A 50 -1.78 17.60 15.70
CA GLU A 50 -0.43 17.62 15.10
C GLU A 50 0.16 16.19 14.98
N PHE A 51 -0.71 15.19 14.74
CA PHE A 51 -0.28 13.82 14.59
C PHE A 51 0.30 13.63 13.18
N TYR A 52 1.60 13.36 13.12
CA TYR A 52 2.30 13.10 11.87
C TYR A 52 2.64 11.62 11.76
N HIS A 53 2.32 11.03 10.60
CA HIS A 53 2.80 9.70 10.27
C HIS A 53 4.30 9.73 9.98
N GLU A 54 4.96 8.60 10.23
CA GLU A 54 6.36 8.41 9.84
C GLU A 54 6.54 8.70 8.34
N PRO A 55 7.59 9.46 7.94
CA PRO A 55 7.87 9.70 6.52
C PRO A 55 8.09 8.40 5.77
N ILE A 56 7.49 8.28 4.59
CA ILE A 56 7.56 7.09 3.74
C ILE A 56 9.01 6.74 3.36
N GLU A 57 9.91 7.72 3.35
CA GLU A 57 11.33 7.55 3.06
C GLU A 57 12.02 6.67 4.11
N ASN A 58 11.63 6.78 5.38
CA ASN A 58 12.16 5.97 6.47
C ASN A 58 11.71 4.52 6.31
N GLU A 59 10.42 4.30 6.04
CA GLU A 59 9.86 2.99 5.76
C GLU A 59 10.55 2.34 4.55
N ASN A 60 10.68 3.07 3.45
CA ASN A 60 11.35 2.61 2.23
C ASN A 60 12.81 2.23 2.49
N SER A 61 13.51 2.95 3.37
CA SER A 61 14.89 2.66 3.74
C SER A 61 14.99 1.30 4.45
N VAL A 62 14.07 0.99 5.36
CA VAL A 62 14.01 -0.32 6.03
C VAL A 62 13.70 -1.44 5.04
N PHE A 63 12.73 -1.25 4.14
CA PHE A 63 12.41 -2.24 3.12
C PHE A 63 13.54 -2.46 2.11
N ALA A 64 14.33 -1.43 1.80
CA ALA A 64 15.52 -1.58 0.98
C ALA A 64 16.59 -2.46 1.67
N LEU A 65 16.77 -2.34 2.99
CA LEU A 65 17.64 -3.22 3.75
C LEU A 65 17.14 -4.66 3.77
N ILE A 66 15.84 -4.88 3.91
CA ILE A 66 15.24 -6.21 3.81
C ILE A 66 15.49 -6.81 2.43
N ALA A 67 15.27 -6.04 1.37
CA ALA A 67 15.48 -6.47 -0.02
C ALA A 67 16.96 -6.81 -0.31
N SER A 68 17.90 -6.12 0.32
CA SER A 68 19.34 -6.41 0.18
C SER A 68 19.80 -7.70 0.87
N GLY A 69 19.04 -8.19 1.85
CA GLY A 69 19.39 -9.36 2.66
C GLY A 69 20.52 -9.11 3.66
N ASP A 70 20.93 -7.86 3.86
CA ASP A 70 21.98 -7.51 4.83
C ASP A 70 21.43 -7.48 6.26
N ILE A 71 21.50 -8.63 6.93
CA ILE A 71 20.99 -8.81 8.28
C ILE A 71 21.70 -7.89 9.29
N ASN A 72 22.98 -7.60 9.12
CA ASN A 72 23.72 -6.77 10.07
C ASN A 72 23.22 -5.32 10.01
N GLN A 73 23.11 -4.75 8.82
CA GLN A 73 22.55 -3.42 8.64
C GLN A 73 21.10 -3.33 9.09
N LEU A 74 20.30 -4.38 8.86
CA LEU A 74 18.90 -4.43 9.31
C LEU A 74 18.81 -4.43 10.85
N LEU A 75 19.68 -5.18 11.55
CA LEU A 75 19.73 -5.20 13.02
C LEU A 75 20.17 -3.85 13.58
N GLU A 76 21.16 -3.20 12.97
CA GLU A 76 21.58 -1.85 13.36
C GLU A 76 20.47 -0.82 13.16
N ALA A 77 19.78 -0.89 12.03
CA ALA A 77 18.64 -0.03 11.74
C ALA A 77 17.52 -0.26 12.76
N LYS A 78 17.22 -1.52 13.11
CA LYS A 78 16.21 -1.87 14.13
C LYS A 78 16.54 -1.25 15.48
N LEU A 79 17.78 -1.33 15.94
CA LEU A 79 18.19 -0.76 17.23
C LEU A 79 18.01 0.77 17.29
N LYS A 80 18.25 1.46 16.17
CA LYS A 80 17.96 2.91 16.06
C LYS A 80 16.46 3.19 16.02
N TYR A 81 15.75 2.37 15.29
CA TYR A 81 14.30 2.52 15.07
C TYR A 81 13.50 2.23 16.36
N ASP A 82 13.89 1.23 17.17
CA ASP A 82 13.21 0.90 18.44
C ASP A 82 13.29 2.05 19.47
N ALA A 83 14.29 2.94 19.34
CA ALA A 83 14.43 4.10 20.22
C ALA A 83 13.48 5.26 19.85
N ASP A 84 13.05 5.35 18.58
CA ASP A 84 12.25 6.47 18.06
C ASP A 84 10.77 6.11 17.78
N ILE A 85 10.41 4.83 17.88
CA ILE A 85 9.17 4.28 17.33
C ILE A 85 7.88 4.64 18.09
N GLU A 86 7.96 5.09 19.34
CA GLU A 86 6.70 5.33 20.09
C GLU A 86 5.90 6.54 19.56
N SER A 87 6.53 7.47 18.83
CA SER A 87 5.92 8.72 18.42
C SER A 87 5.30 8.77 17.03
N GLY A 88 5.63 7.86 16.12
CA GLY A 88 5.27 7.94 14.69
C GLY A 88 4.30 6.86 14.17
N LYS A 89 3.94 5.88 14.99
CA LYS A 89 3.00 4.83 14.57
C LYS A 89 1.57 5.32 14.60
N GLY A 90 0.87 5.21 13.48
CA GLY A 90 -0.57 5.45 13.43
C GLY A 90 -1.33 4.56 14.42
N GLN A 91 -2.37 5.10 15.03
CA GLN A 91 -3.24 4.34 15.91
C GLN A 91 -4.32 3.63 15.07
N LEU A 92 -4.24 2.31 14.98
CA LEU A 92 -5.21 1.48 14.26
C LEU A 92 -6.29 0.88 15.18
N SER A 93 -6.10 0.96 16.51
CA SER A 93 -7.05 0.49 17.51
C SER A 93 -6.77 1.16 18.86
N ASP A 94 -7.82 1.39 19.65
CA ASP A 94 -7.71 1.86 21.04
C ASP A 94 -7.17 0.76 21.98
N ASP A 95 -7.28 -0.51 21.59
CA ASP A 95 -6.67 -1.63 22.31
C ASP A 95 -5.20 -1.77 21.91
N PRO A 96 -4.24 -1.63 22.85
CA PRO A 96 -2.81 -1.65 22.53
C PRO A 96 -2.34 -2.95 21.88
N LEU A 97 -2.85 -4.11 22.35
CA LEU A 97 -2.48 -5.40 21.78
C LEU A 97 -3.01 -5.55 20.35
N ARG A 98 -4.26 -5.18 20.14
CA ARG A 98 -4.88 -5.19 18.81
C ARG A 98 -4.17 -4.23 17.87
N ASN A 99 -3.77 -3.06 18.34
CA ASN A 99 -2.99 -2.10 17.56
C ASN A 99 -1.67 -2.71 17.08
N GLN A 100 -0.93 -3.39 17.96
CA GLN A 100 0.30 -4.09 17.61
C GLN A 100 0.07 -5.21 16.58
N ILE A 101 -0.99 -6.01 16.77
CA ILE A 101 -1.35 -7.09 15.83
C ILE A 101 -1.64 -6.52 14.44
N TYR A 102 -2.40 -5.43 14.33
CA TYR A 102 -2.70 -4.80 13.05
C TYR A 102 -1.43 -4.30 12.35
N HIS A 103 -0.53 -3.66 13.07
CA HIS A 103 0.77 -3.25 12.52
C HIS A 103 1.61 -4.45 12.07
N LEU A 104 1.63 -5.54 12.84
CA LEU A 104 2.32 -6.78 12.47
C LEU A 104 1.78 -7.36 11.16
N VAL A 105 0.46 -7.45 11.01
CA VAL A 105 -0.19 -7.98 9.80
C VAL A 105 0.16 -7.13 8.58
N VAL A 106 0.07 -5.80 8.70
CA VAL A 106 0.44 -4.87 7.61
C VAL A 106 1.91 -5.03 7.25
N CYS A 107 2.80 -5.04 8.25
CA CYS A 107 4.23 -5.21 8.06
C CYS A 107 4.55 -6.54 7.37
N ALA A 108 4.01 -7.66 7.84
CA ALA A 108 4.23 -8.97 7.23
C ALA A 108 3.81 -9.01 5.75
N ALA A 109 2.68 -8.39 5.42
CA ALA A 109 2.19 -8.31 4.04
C ALA A 109 3.11 -7.47 3.13
N VAL A 110 3.65 -6.36 3.62
CA VAL A 110 4.56 -5.49 2.85
C VAL A 110 5.93 -6.15 2.70
N VAL A 111 6.48 -6.75 3.78
CA VAL A 111 7.75 -7.50 3.75
C VAL A 111 7.68 -8.65 2.74
N ALA A 112 6.61 -9.44 2.72
CA ALA A 112 6.44 -10.51 1.75
C ALA A 112 6.56 -9.99 0.31
N ARG A 113 5.88 -8.90 -0.03
CA ARG A 113 5.95 -8.29 -1.36
C ARG A 113 7.33 -7.72 -1.69
N THR A 114 7.99 -7.13 -0.71
CA THR A 114 9.37 -6.63 -0.84
C THR A 114 10.34 -7.78 -1.15
N CYS A 115 10.23 -8.90 -0.44
CA CYS A 115 11.04 -10.08 -0.69
C CYS A 115 10.78 -10.69 -2.08
N ILE A 116 9.53 -10.72 -2.55
CA ILE A 116 9.20 -11.17 -3.91
C ILE A 116 9.86 -10.25 -4.95
N ALA A 117 9.75 -8.95 -4.77
CA ALA A 117 10.39 -7.98 -5.65
C ALA A 117 11.93 -8.12 -5.67
N ALA A 118 12.53 -8.56 -4.56
CA ALA A 118 13.96 -8.88 -4.44
C ALA A 118 14.35 -10.26 -4.99
N GLY A 119 13.40 -11.06 -5.49
CA GLY A 119 13.66 -12.35 -6.14
C GLY A 119 13.30 -13.61 -5.34
N MET A 120 12.68 -13.47 -4.17
CA MET A 120 12.11 -14.62 -3.46
C MET A 120 10.92 -15.20 -4.23
N SER A 121 10.72 -16.51 -4.19
CA SER A 121 9.53 -17.11 -4.79
C SER A 121 8.26 -16.66 -4.07
N GLU A 122 7.19 -16.39 -4.81
CA GLU A 122 5.90 -15.95 -4.27
C GLU A 122 5.38 -16.94 -3.22
N GLU A 123 5.42 -18.23 -3.51
CA GLU A 123 4.95 -19.28 -2.60
C GLU A 123 5.71 -19.27 -1.27
N THR A 124 7.04 -19.10 -1.31
CA THR A 124 7.86 -19.01 -0.09
C THR A 124 7.50 -17.76 0.73
N ALA A 125 7.39 -16.60 0.07
CA ALA A 125 7.12 -15.35 0.73
C ALA A 125 5.73 -15.33 1.38
N TYR A 126 4.71 -15.82 0.68
CA TYR A 126 3.35 -15.87 1.23
C TYR A 126 3.23 -16.93 2.34
N THR A 127 3.86 -18.10 2.21
CA THR A 127 3.88 -19.10 3.28
C THR A 127 4.51 -18.56 4.54
N LEU A 128 5.63 -17.84 4.44
CA LEU A 128 6.26 -17.19 5.60
C LEU A 128 5.34 -16.13 6.21
N SER A 129 4.74 -15.27 5.40
CA SER A 129 3.77 -14.27 5.87
C SER A 129 2.63 -14.91 6.65
N ASP A 130 2.04 -15.99 6.15
CA ASP A 130 0.96 -16.73 6.81
C ASP A 130 1.40 -17.34 8.16
N ILE A 131 2.62 -17.84 8.24
CA ILE A 131 3.19 -18.38 9.48
C ILE A 131 3.32 -17.30 10.56
N TYR A 132 3.75 -16.09 10.17
CA TYR A 132 3.94 -14.99 11.13
C TYR A 132 2.65 -14.29 11.56
N ILE A 133 1.57 -14.40 10.77
CA ILE A 133 0.27 -13.78 11.07
C ILE A 133 -0.62 -14.70 11.95
N ARG A 134 -0.40 -16.01 11.95
CA ARG A 134 -1.19 -16.99 12.73
C ARG A 134 -0.88 -16.97 14.21
#